data_8b89decb212dde6234b089d7d7fdede3
#
_entry.id   8b89decb212dde6234b089d7d7fdede3
#
_cell.length_a   1.000
_cell.length_b   1.000
_cell.length_c   1.000
_cell.angle_alpha   90.00
_cell.angle_beta   90.00
_cell.angle_gamma   90.00
#
_symmetry.space_group_name_H-M   'P 1'
#
loop_
_entity.id
_entity.type
_entity.pdbx_description
1 polymer ?
#
loop_
_entity_poly.entity_id
_entity_poly.type
_entity_poly.pdbx_seq_one_letter_code
_entity_poly.pdbx_strand_id
1 'polypeptide(L)'
;KSFEVDAEVYEEIAANYKDRMYQDVQAVDKEVRDEKLAVLEEEVVAYFTEKYGEEATAEKMTDIKDSLYKLEKKCVREMILKEHKRVDGRAIDEIRPLSCEVGVLPRVHGSAIFTRGQTQAMSIATLGMVSEEQMLDGIDEEESKRYMHHYNFPSYSVGEARPSRGPGRREIGHGALAEKALV
;
A
#
# COMPACT_ATOMS: atom_id res chain seq x y z
N LYS A 1 17.21 -13.11 15.44
CA LYS A 1 18.06 -13.41 14.27
C LYS A 1 17.82 -12.32 13.25
N SER A 2 18.86 -11.60 12.83
CA SER A 2 18.82 -10.71 11.67
C SER A 2 19.19 -11.53 10.44
N PHE A 3 18.45 -11.35 9.34
CA PHE A 3 18.82 -11.85 8.03
C PHE A 3 19.65 -10.75 7.34
N GLU A 4 20.80 -11.12 6.83
CA GLU A 4 21.63 -10.24 6.00
C GLU A 4 21.68 -10.83 4.60
N VAL A 5 21.41 -9.99 3.61
CA VAL A 5 21.45 -10.36 2.19
C VAL A 5 22.88 -10.69 1.79
N ASP A 6 23.06 -11.77 1.03
CA ASP A 6 24.35 -12.15 0.46
C ASP A 6 24.92 -10.99 -0.38
N ALA A 7 26.09 -10.50 0.00
CA ALA A 7 26.72 -9.34 -0.64
C ALA A 7 27.11 -9.62 -2.09
N GLU A 8 27.54 -10.83 -2.42
CA GLU A 8 27.92 -11.20 -3.78
C GLU A 8 26.71 -11.20 -4.71
N VAL A 9 25.56 -11.76 -4.26
CA VAL A 9 24.30 -11.74 -5.01
C VAL A 9 23.83 -10.30 -5.22
N TYR A 10 23.90 -9.46 -4.19
CA TYR A 10 23.50 -8.06 -4.31
C TYR A 10 24.38 -7.28 -5.29
N GLU A 11 25.70 -7.44 -5.21
CA GLU A 11 26.64 -6.72 -6.09
C GLU A 11 26.47 -7.15 -7.55
N GLU A 12 26.26 -8.44 -7.79
CA GLU A 12 25.99 -8.96 -9.14
C GLU A 12 24.70 -8.41 -9.75
N ILE A 13 23.60 -8.41 -8.96
CA ILE A 13 22.33 -7.83 -9.40
C ILE A 13 22.48 -6.32 -9.64
N ALA A 14 23.13 -5.62 -8.72
CA ALA A 14 23.34 -4.18 -8.85
C ALA A 14 24.19 -3.82 -10.06
N ALA A 15 25.22 -4.61 -10.38
CA ALA A 15 26.07 -4.36 -11.55
C ALA A 15 25.33 -4.53 -12.87
N ASN A 16 24.46 -5.52 -12.97
CA ASN A 16 23.79 -5.89 -14.22
C ASN A 16 22.43 -5.20 -14.43
N TYR A 17 21.70 -4.90 -13.36
CA TYR A 17 20.29 -4.49 -13.45
C TYR A 17 19.97 -3.14 -12.83
N LYS A 18 20.95 -2.39 -12.29
CA LYS A 18 20.70 -1.09 -11.67
C LYS A 18 20.04 -0.09 -12.61
N ASP A 19 20.52 0.03 -13.83
CA ASP A 19 19.99 1.01 -14.80
C ASP A 19 18.58 0.65 -15.24
N ARG A 20 18.30 -0.64 -15.42
CA ARG A 20 16.97 -1.14 -15.74
C ARG A 20 16.00 -0.91 -14.58
N MET A 21 16.39 -1.27 -13.35
CA MET A 21 15.62 -0.98 -12.12
C MET A 21 15.30 0.50 -12.02
N TYR A 22 16.30 1.36 -12.26
CA TYR A 22 16.12 2.81 -12.21
C TYR A 22 15.09 3.34 -13.20
N GLN A 23 15.03 2.77 -14.40
CA GLN A 23 14.03 3.12 -15.41
C GLN A 23 12.63 2.60 -15.04
N ASP A 24 12.55 1.37 -14.57
CA ASP A 24 11.28 0.70 -14.29
C ASP A 24 10.55 1.29 -13.07
N VAL A 25 11.27 1.75 -12.05
CA VAL A 25 10.66 2.44 -10.90
C VAL A 25 10.04 3.80 -11.22
N GLN A 26 10.37 4.41 -12.36
CA GLN A 26 9.86 5.72 -12.78
C GLN A 26 8.50 5.67 -13.50
N ALA A 27 7.91 4.50 -13.66
CA ALA A 27 6.56 4.41 -14.22
C ALA A 27 5.55 5.11 -13.29
N VAL A 28 4.83 6.10 -13.84
CA VAL A 28 3.88 6.93 -13.08
C VAL A 28 2.72 6.10 -12.57
N ASP A 29 2.19 5.20 -13.41
CA ASP A 29 1.15 4.27 -13.03
C ASP A 29 1.72 3.14 -12.18
N LYS A 30 1.03 2.86 -11.05
CA LYS A 30 1.48 1.83 -10.12
C LYS A 30 1.40 0.43 -10.74
N GLU A 31 0.32 0.11 -11.45
CA GLU A 31 0.13 -1.22 -12.04
C GLU A 31 1.21 -1.50 -13.08
N VAL A 32 1.48 -0.53 -13.97
CA VAL A 32 2.56 -0.61 -14.98
C VAL A 32 3.93 -0.77 -14.33
N ARG A 33 4.16 -0.09 -13.21
CA ARG A 33 5.43 -0.22 -12.47
C ARG A 33 5.58 -1.60 -11.85
N ASP A 34 4.53 -2.09 -11.20
CA ASP A 34 4.52 -3.39 -10.54
C ASP A 34 4.71 -4.52 -11.58
N GLU A 35 4.09 -4.41 -12.76
CA GLU A 35 4.31 -5.34 -13.89
C GLU A 35 5.76 -5.34 -14.37
N LYS A 36 6.36 -4.15 -14.58
CA LYS A 36 7.76 -4.03 -15.00
C LYS A 36 8.73 -4.63 -13.99
N LEU A 37 8.49 -4.40 -12.71
CA LEU A 37 9.31 -4.96 -11.64
C LEU A 37 9.15 -6.47 -11.54
N ALA A 38 7.95 -7.03 -11.78
CA ALA A 38 7.74 -8.46 -11.85
C ALA A 38 8.50 -9.11 -13.03
N VAL A 39 8.44 -8.49 -14.21
CA VAL A 39 9.23 -8.94 -15.37
C VAL A 39 10.74 -8.89 -15.08
N LEU A 40 11.21 -7.84 -14.42
CA LEU A 40 12.61 -7.73 -14.03
C LEU A 40 13.01 -8.84 -13.03
N GLU A 41 12.15 -9.17 -12.05
CA GLU A 41 12.39 -10.28 -11.13
C GLU A 41 12.53 -11.60 -11.89
N GLU A 42 11.63 -11.88 -12.85
CA GLU A 42 11.69 -13.09 -13.68
C GLU A 42 12.98 -13.16 -14.50
N GLU A 43 13.40 -12.04 -15.12
CA GLU A 43 14.66 -11.95 -15.87
C GLU A 43 15.87 -12.24 -14.97
N VAL A 44 15.90 -11.70 -13.76
CA VAL A 44 16.99 -11.94 -12.80
C VAL A 44 17.01 -13.39 -12.35
N VAL A 45 15.86 -13.98 -12.03
CA VAL A 45 15.78 -15.39 -11.66
C VAL A 45 16.24 -16.29 -12.80
N ALA A 46 15.85 -16.00 -14.05
CA ALA A 46 16.30 -16.73 -15.22
C ALA A 46 17.83 -16.65 -15.41
N TYR A 47 18.41 -15.46 -15.24
CA TYR A 47 19.85 -15.26 -15.30
C TYR A 47 20.61 -16.09 -14.25
N PHE A 48 20.13 -16.11 -13.02
CA PHE A 48 20.75 -16.92 -11.96
C PHE A 48 20.56 -18.42 -12.20
N THR A 49 19.42 -18.82 -12.75
CA THR A 49 19.14 -20.22 -13.11
C THR A 49 20.06 -20.72 -14.23
N GLU A 50 20.30 -19.88 -15.24
CA GLU A 50 21.23 -20.21 -16.33
C GLU A 50 22.68 -20.32 -15.83
N LYS A 51 23.08 -19.43 -14.91
CA LYS A 51 24.45 -19.35 -14.42
C LYS A 51 24.79 -20.39 -13.35
N TYR A 52 23.90 -20.67 -12.43
CA TYR A 52 24.16 -21.48 -11.23
C TYR A 52 23.35 -22.78 -11.17
N GLY A 53 22.37 -22.96 -12.04
CA GLY A 53 21.43 -24.07 -12.06
C GLY A 53 20.22 -23.87 -11.14
N GLU A 54 19.18 -24.69 -11.36
CA GLU A 54 17.88 -24.55 -10.68
C GLU A 54 17.96 -24.75 -9.16
N GLU A 55 18.71 -25.76 -8.68
CA GLU A 55 18.82 -26.05 -7.25
C GLU A 55 19.51 -24.91 -6.48
N ALA A 56 20.65 -24.42 -6.98
CA ALA A 56 21.40 -23.32 -6.35
C ALA A 56 20.59 -21.99 -6.39
N THR A 57 19.82 -21.76 -7.43
CA THR A 57 18.93 -20.59 -7.54
C THR A 57 17.78 -20.69 -6.54
N ALA A 58 17.18 -21.87 -6.37
CA ALA A 58 16.13 -22.09 -5.39
C ALA A 58 16.61 -21.82 -3.93
N GLU A 59 17.82 -22.22 -3.60
CA GLU A 59 18.44 -21.94 -2.28
C GLU A 59 18.66 -20.42 -2.08
N LYS A 60 19.07 -19.70 -3.13
CA LYS A 60 19.35 -18.26 -3.10
C LYS A 60 18.12 -17.37 -3.42
N MET A 61 16.94 -17.94 -3.60
CA MET A 61 15.74 -17.19 -4.00
C MET A 61 15.42 -16.04 -3.05
N THR A 62 15.59 -16.25 -1.74
CA THR A 62 15.36 -15.19 -0.74
C THR A 62 16.38 -14.07 -0.88
N ASP A 63 17.65 -14.39 -1.08
CA ASP A 63 18.71 -13.41 -1.28
C ASP A 63 18.50 -12.61 -2.56
N ILE A 64 18.05 -13.25 -3.64
CA ILE A 64 17.73 -12.59 -4.91
C ILE A 64 16.59 -11.57 -4.72
N LYS A 65 15.49 -11.98 -4.10
CA LYS A 65 14.33 -11.10 -3.87
C LYS A 65 14.67 -9.93 -2.94
N ASP A 66 15.37 -10.19 -1.87
CA ASP A 66 15.78 -9.16 -0.92
C ASP A 66 16.83 -8.21 -1.52
N SER A 67 17.69 -8.72 -2.41
CA SER A 67 18.64 -7.90 -3.18
C SER A 67 17.93 -6.96 -4.15
N LEU A 68 16.93 -7.45 -4.89
CA LEU A 68 16.11 -6.62 -5.77
C LEU A 68 15.36 -5.53 -4.98
N TYR A 69 14.73 -5.89 -3.87
CA TYR A 69 14.09 -4.91 -2.99
C TYR A 69 15.08 -3.85 -2.44
N LYS A 70 16.27 -4.28 -2.04
CA LYS A 70 17.33 -3.38 -1.56
C LYS A 70 17.83 -2.45 -2.68
N LEU A 71 17.95 -2.96 -3.91
CA LEU A 71 18.33 -2.18 -5.08
C LEU A 71 17.25 -1.16 -5.46
N GLU A 72 15.98 -1.58 -5.51
CA GLU A 72 14.83 -0.70 -5.72
C GLU A 72 14.82 0.46 -4.73
N LYS A 73 14.92 0.14 -3.44
CA LYS A 73 14.99 1.13 -2.37
C LYS A 73 16.14 2.12 -2.54
N LYS A 74 17.30 1.64 -3.01
CA LYS A 74 18.46 2.49 -3.29
C LYS A 74 18.20 3.41 -4.48
N CYS A 75 17.66 2.88 -5.58
CA CYS A 75 17.33 3.67 -6.78
C CYS A 75 16.30 4.78 -6.46
N VAL A 76 15.22 4.45 -5.78
CA VAL A 76 14.20 5.41 -5.37
C VAL A 76 14.78 6.50 -4.45
N ARG A 77 15.63 6.13 -3.49
CA ARG A 77 16.29 7.11 -2.61
C ARG A 77 17.26 8.01 -3.35
N GLU A 78 18.06 7.45 -4.27
CA GLU A 78 18.98 8.24 -5.09
C GLU A 78 18.21 9.27 -5.94
N MET A 79 17.10 8.88 -6.55
CA MET A 79 16.23 9.77 -7.33
C MET A 79 15.67 10.92 -6.47
N ILE A 80 15.11 10.60 -5.30
CA ILE A 80 14.55 11.62 -4.39
C ILE A 80 15.64 12.59 -3.90
N LEU A 81 16.81 12.08 -3.51
CA LEU A 81 17.88 12.88 -2.92
C LEU A 81 18.66 13.71 -3.94
N LYS A 82 18.90 13.15 -5.15
CA LYS A 82 19.73 13.79 -6.18
C LYS A 82 18.93 14.59 -7.19
N GLU A 83 17.75 14.08 -7.58
CA GLU A 83 16.92 14.69 -8.62
C GLU A 83 15.73 15.45 -8.05
N HIS A 84 15.49 15.35 -6.74
CA HIS A 84 14.35 15.98 -6.06
C HIS A 84 12.99 15.63 -6.68
N LYS A 85 12.87 14.39 -7.19
CA LYS A 85 11.70 13.89 -7.90
C LYS A 85 11.18 12.61 -7.26
N ARG A 86 9.87 12.45 -7.19
CA ARG A 86 9.22 11.22 -6.73
C ARG A 86 8.99 10.26 -7.89
N VAL A 87 8.82 8.96 -7.60
CA VAL A 87 8.58 7.89 -8.60
C VAL A 87 7.38 8.16 -9.51
N ASP A 88 6.37 8.86 -9.03
CA ASP A 88 5.19 9.25 -9.79
C ASP A 88 5.34 10.61 -10.52
N GLY A 89 6.56 11.13 -10.59
CA GLY A 89 6.90 12.36 -11.31
C GLY A 89 6.60 13.66 -10.58
N ARG A 90 5.95 13.61 -9.40
CA ARG A 90 5.65 14.80 -8.59
C ARG A 90 6.91 15.43 -7.98
N ALA A 91 6.86 16.73 -7.73
CA ALA A 91 7.82 17.43 -6.89
C ALA A 91 7.74 16.94 -5.44
N ILE A 92 8.78 17.25 -4.63
CA ILE A 92 8.86 16.78 -3.25
C ILE A 92 7.74 17.33 -2.38
N ASP A 93 7.35 18.58 -2.59
CA ASP A 93 6.31 19.34 -1.90
C ASP A 93 4.93 19.23 -2.54
N GLU A 94 4.83 18.60 -3.70
CA GLU A 94 3.57 18.42 -4.43
C GLU A 94 2.72 17.33 -3.79
N ILE A 95 1.46 17.65 -3.45
CA ILE A 95 0.46 16.68 -2.99
C ILE A 95 -0.29 16.07 -4.19
N ARG A 96 -0.79 14.85 -4.03
CA ARG A 96 -1.64 14.22 -5.06
C ARG A 96 -2.91 15.01 -5.26
N PRO A 97 -3.47 15.02 -6.50
CA PRO A 97 -4.75 15.67 -6.75
C PRO A 97 -5.84 15.18 -5.79
N LEU A 98 -6.57 16.10 -5.21
CA LEU A 98 -7.67 15.84 -4.28
C LEU A 98 -8.98 16.23 -4.93
N SER A 99 -10.01 15.40 -4.80
CA SER A 99 -11.39 15.74 -5.13
C SER A 99 -12.35 15.19 -4.09
N CYS A 100 -13.47 15.86 -3.91
CA CYS A 100 -14.51 15.46 -2.98
C CYS A 100 -15.89 15.70 -3.65
N GLU A 101 -16.69 14.64 -3.69
CA GLU A 101 -18.06 14.69 -4.20
C GLU A 101 -19.01 14.33 -3.06
N VAL A 102 -20.09 15.08 -2.90
CA VAL A 102 -21.11 14.85 -1.87
C VAL A 102 -22.47 14.53 -2.47
N GLY A 103 -23.34 13.85 -1.71
CA GLY A 103 -24.69 13.53 -2.17
C GLY A 103 -24.74 12.46 -3.26
N VAL A 104 -23.76 11.58 -3.31
CA VAL A 104 -23.59 10.56 -4.37
C VAL A 104 -24.68 9.49 -4.34
N LEU A 105 -25.14 9.14 -3.13
CA LEU A 105 -26.17 8.13 -2.91
C LEU A 105 -27.50 8.82 -2.52
N PRO A 106 -28.60 8.59 -3.25
CA PRO A 106 -29.83 9.36 -3.04
C PRO A 106 -30.68 8.92 -1.86
N ARG A 107 -30.43 7.76 -1.26
CA ARG A 107 -31.27 7.15 -0.21
C ARG A 107 -30.66 7.10 1.17
N VAL A 108 -29.49 7.68 1.36
CA VAL A 108 -28.80 7.74 2.65
C VAL A 108 -28.89 9.15 3.23
N HIS A 109 -28.66 9.32 4.53
CA HIS A 109 -28.71 10.63 5.16
C HIS A 109 -27.56 11.54 4.72
N GLY A 110 -26.39 10.96 4.44
CA GLY A 110 -25.26 11.64 3.84
C GLY A 110 -24.36 10.67 3.11
N SER A 111 -23.73 11.12 2.04
CA SER A 111 -22.70 10.35 1.33
C SER A 111 -21.67 11.26 0.71
N ALA A 112 -20.44 10.82 0.67
CA ALA A 112 -19.33 11.50 0.02
C ALA A 112 -18.34 10.50 -0.57
N ILE A 113 -17.71 10.89 -1.69
CA ILE A 113 -16.54 10.22 -2.24
C ILE A 113 -15.36 11.19 -2.10
N PHE A 114 -14.31 10.74 -1.44
CA PHE A 114 -13.04 11.44 -1.38
C PHE A 114 -12.00 10.70 -2.21
N THR A 115 -11.38 11.40 -3.14
CA THR A 115 -10.34 10.85 -4.01
C THR A 115 -9.02 11.57 -3.80
N ARG A 116 -7.95 10.80 -3.64
CA ARG A 116 -6.57 11.28 -3.59
C ARG A 116 -5.71 10.49 -4.58
N GLY A 117 -5.48 11.06 -5.74
CA GLY A 117 -4.81 10.36 -6.84
C GLY A 117 -5.62 9.14 -7.28
N GLN A 118 -5.07 7.95 -7.15
CA GLN A 118 -5.71 6.67 -7.50
C GLN A 118 -6.49 6.03 -6.34
N THR A 119 -6.46 6.62 -5.14
CA THR A 119 -7.14 6.06 -3.96
C THR A 119 -8.46 6.77 -3.73
N GLN A 120 -9.54 6.00 -3.56
CA GLN A 120 -10.87 6.51 -3.24
C GLN A 120 -11.38 5.94 -1.91
N ALA A 121 -12.11 6.76 -1.17
CA ALA A 121 -12.89 6.34 -0.02
C ALA A 121 -14.33 6.85 -0.15
N MET A 122 -15.31 5.96 0.04
CA MET A 122 -16.71 6.32 0.13
C MET A 122 -17.12 6.36 1.59
N SER A 123 -17.65 7.50 2.02
CA SER A 123 -18.21 7.69 3.37
C SER A 123 -19.74 7.79 3.27
N ILE A 124 -20.43 7.05 4.13
CA ILE A 124 -21.89 7.03 4.21
C ILE A 124 -22.27 7.36 5.64
N ALA A 125 -23.10 8.37 5.81
CA ALA A 125 -23.60 8.79 7.12
C ALA A 125 -25.05 8.35 7.33
N THR A 126 -25.32 7.80 8.49
CA THR A 126 -26.67 7.48 8.97
C THR A 126 -26.92 8.21 10.28
N LEU A 127 -28.03 8.94 10.36
CA LEU A 127 -28.48 9.63 11.57
C LEU A 127 -29.47 8.72 12.29
N GLY A 128 -29.25 8.52 13.57
CA GLY A 128 -30.14 7.74 14.45
C GLY A 128 -30.80 8.60 15.53
N MET A 129 -31.74 8.01 16.25
CA MET A 129 -32.34 8.62 17.45
C MET A 129 -31.40 8.48 18.65
N VAL A 130 -31.62 9.28 19.69
CA VAL A 130 -30.85 9.18 20.95
C VAL A 130 -30.96 7.79 21.58
N SER A 131 -32.09 7.10 21.42
CA SER A 131 -32.28 5.72 21.86
C SER A 131 -31.44 4.67 21.16
N GLU A 132 -30.77 5.04 20.06
CA GLU A 132 -29.91 4.16 19.27
C GLU A 132 -28.41 4.35 19.59
N GLU A 133 -28.10 5.11 20.66
CA GLU A 133 -26.74 5.22 21.17
C GLU A 133 -26.18 3.84 21.53
N GLN A 134 -24.91 3.64 21.25
CA GLN A 134 -24.22 2.43 21.65
C GLN A 134 -24.00 2.47 23.17
N MET A 135 -24.61 1.54 23.91
CA MET A 135 -24.34 1.35 25.34
C MET A 135 -22.97 0.69 25.50
N LEU A 136 -22.15 1.26 26.38
CA LEU A 136 -20.82 0.74 26.72
C LEU A 136 -20.93 0.05 28.09
N ASP A 137 -20.56 -1.22 28.14
CA ASP A 137 -20.49 -2.02 29.37
C ASP A 137 -19.01 -2.31 29.68
N GLY A 138 -18.29 -1.28 30.06
CA GLY A 138 -16.87 -1.30 30.36
C GLY A 138 -16.58 -0.88 31.79
N ILE A 139 -15.30 -0.71 32.12
CA ILE A 139 -14.81 -0.21 33.41
C ILE A 139 -14.57 1.30 33.41
N ASP A 140 -14.78 1.95 32.27
CA ASP A 140 -14.61 3.38 32.06
C ASP A 140 -15.87 4.14 32.51
N GLU A 141 -15.73 5.45 32.74
CA GLU A 141 -16.84 6.31 33.16
C GLU A 141 -17.88 6.60 32.06
N GLU A 142 -17.52 6.33 30.79
CA GLU A 142 -18.40 6.54 29.64
C GLU A 142 -19.40 5.38 29.52
N GLU A 143 -20.70 5.68 29.68
CA GLU A 143 -21.79 4.71 29.60
C GLU A 143 -22.40 4.56 28.22
N SER A 144 -22.23 5.54 27.32
CA SER A 144 -22.78 5.51 25.97
C SER A 144 -21.90 6.23 24.95
N LYS A 145 -22.11 5.90 23.70
CA LYS A 145 -21.37 6.46 22.58
C LYS A 145 -22.33 6.85 21.46
N ARG A 146 -22.34 8.13 21.10
CA ARG A 146 -23.22 8.70 20.06
C ARG A 146 -22.65 8.61 18.66
N TYR A 147 -21.34 8.76 18.51
CA TYR A 147 -20.68 8.67 17.22
C TYR A 147 -19.98 7.34 17.08
N MET A 148 -20.32 6.61 16.03
CA MET A 148 -19.70 5.33 15.68
C MET A 148 -19.09 5.42 14.28
N HIS A 149 -17.83 5.04 14.13
CA HIS A 149 -17.14 5.03 12.87
C HIS A 149 -16.72 3.61 12.49
N HIS A 150 -17.35 3.10 11.44
CA HIS A 150 -17.01 1.80 10.87
C HIS A 150 -16.12 1.99 9.63
N TYR A 151 -15.04 1.24 9.55
CA TYR A 151 -14.12 1.24 8.42
C TYR A 151 -14.08 -0.15 7.81
N ASN A 152 -14.31 -0.22 6.50
CA ASN A 152 -14.22 -1.45 5.72
C ASN A 152 -13.18 -1.29 4.61
N PHE A 153 -12.36 -2.34 4.44
CA PHE A 153 -11.37 -2.41 3.38
C PHE A 153 -11.61 -3.69 2.55
N PRO A 154 -12.53 -3.65 1.59
CA PRO A 154 -12.87 -4.81 0.78
C PRO A 154 -11.70 -5.22 -0.12
N SER A 155 -11.56 -6.53 -0.37
CA SER A 155 -10.44 -7.10 -1.13
C SER A 155 -10.32 -6.55 -2.55
N TYR A 156 -11.44 -6.21 -3.18
CA TYR A 156 -11.43 -5.62 -4.53
C TYR A 156 -10.72 -4.26 -4.60
N SER A 157 -10.55 -3.55 -3.48
CA SER A 157 -9.83 -2.27 -3.44
C SER A 157 -8.33 -2.43 -3.72
N VAL A 158 -7.80 -3.64 -3.64
CA VAL A 158 -6.42 -4.00 -3.99
C VAL A 158 -6.36 -5.04 -5.12
N GLY A 159 -7.45 -5.24 -5.86
CA GLY A 159 -7.52 -6.19 -6.98
C GLY A 159 -7.55 -7.66 -6.57
N GLU A 160 -7.80 -7.96 -5.30
CA GLU A 160 -7.83 -9.34 -4.81
C GLU A 160 -9.26 -9.91 -4.79
N ALA A 161 -9.42 -11.18 -5.16
CA ALA A 161 -10.65 -11.94 -5.01
C ALA A 161 -10.54 -12.89 -3.81
N ARG A 162 -11.11 -12.50 -2.67
CA ARG A 162 -11.15 -13.33 -1.46
C ARG A 162 -12.47 -13.17 -0.71
N PRO A 163 -12.88 -14.18 0.10
CA PRO A 163 -14.10 -14.11 0.88
C PRO A 163 -14.09 -12.93 1.85
N SER A 164 -15.21 -12.20 1.92
CA SER A 164 -15.41 -11.17 2.96
C SER A 164 -15.88 -11.85 4.25
N ARG A 165 -15.06 -11.72 5.30
CA ARG A 165 -15.33 -12.29 6.64
C ARG A 165 -15.56 -11.22 7.71
N GLY A 166 -15.92 -10.00 7.29
CA GLY A 166 -16.00 -8.84 8.17
C GLY A 166 -14.64 -8.16 8.39
N PRO A 167 -14.62 -7.05 9.17
CA PRO A 167 -13.42 -6.26 9.41
C PRO A 167 -12.42 -7.01 10.29
N GLY A 168 -11.16 -7.01 9.90
CA GLY A 168 -10.04 -7.49 10.70
C GLY A 168 -9.57 -6.45 11.73
N ARG A 169 -8.57 -6.80 12.52
CA ARG A 169 -8.03 -5.89 13.56
C ARG A 169 -7.44 -4.59 12.98
N ARG A 170 -6.90 -4.66 11.76
CA ARG A 170 -6.36 -3.49 11.07
C ARG A 170 -7.47 -2.49 10.73
N GLU A 171 -8.57 -2.97 10.19
CA GLU A 171 -9.75 -2.14 9.86
C GLU A 171 -10.37 -1.53 11.11
N ILE A 172 -10.49 -2.29 12.19
CA ILE A 172 -10.98 -1.80 13.49
C ILE A 172 -10.07 -0.69 14.03
N GLY A 173 -8.76 -0.89 14.01
CA GLY A 173 -7.79 0.13 14.42
C GLY A 173 -7.81 1.39 13.57
N HIS A 174 -7.97 1.25 12.24
CA HIS A 174 -8.13 2.37 11.31
C HIS A 174 -9.42 3.16 11.59
N GLY A 175 -10.53 2.46 11.79
CA GLY A 175 -11.80 3.08 12.17
C GLY A 175 -11.70 3.86 13.46
N ALA A 176 -11.07 3.30 14.47
CA ALA A 176 -10.86 3.96 15.77
C ALA A 176 -9.99 5.22 15.68
N LEU A 177 -8.96 5.23 14.81
CA LEU A 177 -8.15 6.43 14.56
C LEU A 177 -8.94 7.52 13.84
N ALA A 178 -9.74 7.15 12.84
CA ALA A 178 -10.59 8.10 12.12
C ALA A 178 -11.65 8.70 13.04
N GLU A 179 -12.26 7.88 13.88
CA GLU A 179 -13.24 8.31 14.87
C GLU A 179 -12.65 9.36 15.83
N LYS A 180 -11.49 9.09 16.41
CA LYS A 180 -10.79 10.02 17.32
C LYS A 180 -10.34 11.33 16.63
N ALA A 181 -10.21 11.33 15.33
CA ALA A 181 -9.83 12.52 14.58
C ALA A 181 -11.02 13.44 14.24
N LEU A 182 -12.24 12.93 14.35
CA LEU A 182 -13.48 13.63 14.00
C LEU A 182 -14.26 14.14 15.21
N VAL A 183 -13.98 13.61 16.41
CA VAL A 183 -14.66 13.95 17.68
C VAL A 183 -13.81 14.90 18.50
#